data_97b4af1eef42b6ae3ad25628a4ad93c1
#
_entry.id   97b4af1eef42b6ae3ad25628a4ad93c1
#
_cell.length_a   1.000
_cell.length_b   1.000
_cell.length_c   1.000
_cell.angle_alpha   90.00
_cell.angle_beta   90.00
_cell.angle_gamma   90.00
#
_symmetry.space_group_name_H-M   'P 1'
#
loop_
_entity.id
_entity.type
_entity.pdbx_description
1 polymer ?
#
loop_
_entity_poly.entity_id
_entity_poly.type
_entity_poly.pdbx_seq_one_letter_code
_entity_poly.pdbx_strand_id
1 'polypeptide(L)'
;VEGFEDANDGRRGQGHFQKAMEAMDLMKKYRIPFGVSICYTAKNYKVVTSDEFLDMLIGKGCYFAWYFHYMPVGMGATADLLLTPEQRSYMKDRIREIRGVTGGKELYAIDFQNDGEFAGGCVAGGRIYCHINAAGDVEPCVFIHYSSANIREKSFLECLQQPLFLEYRKGQPFNGNHLRPCP
;
A
#
# COMPACT_ATOMS: atom_id res chain seq x y z
N VAL A 1 -3.71 9.86 3.13
CA VAL A 1 -5.12 10.10 3.57
C VAL A 1 -5.87 8.80 3.62
N GLU A 2 -6.91 8.69 4.47
CA GLU A 2 -7.63 7.42 4.71
C GLU A 2 -9.16 7.57 4.64
N GLY A 3 -9.62 8.53 3.87
CA GLY A 3 -11.00 8.94 3.69
C GLY A 3 -11.17 10.44 3.93
N PHE A 4 -12.40 10.86 4.16
CA PHE A 4 -12.70 12.23 4.58
C PHE A 4 -12.27 12.49 6.02
N GLU A 5 -12.48 13.71 6.50
CA GLU A 5 -11.94 14.22 7.76
C GLU A 5 -12.14 13.27 8.94
N ASP A 6 -13.37 12.84 9.20
CA ASP A 6 -13.68 11.95 10.34
C ASP A 6 -12.91 10.63 10.29
N ALA A 7 -12.86 9.98 9.13
CA ALA A 7 -12.15 8.71 8.96
C ALA A 7 -10.63 8.89 9.04
N ASN A 8 -10.12 9.96 8.44
CA ASN A 8 -8.69 10.26 8.46
C ASN A 8 -8.21 10.64 9.86
N ASP A 9 -8.89 11.60 10.49
CA ASP A 9 -8.50 12.16 11.79
C ASP A 9 -8.74 11.18 12.93
N GLY A 10 -9.76 10.34 12.83
CA GLY A 10 -10.00 9.24 13.77
C GLY A 10 -8.82 8.27 13.89
N ARG A 11 -8.01 8.12 12.83
CA ARG A 11 -6.84 7.23 12.82
C ARG A 11 -5.51 7.98 12.89
N ARG A 12 -5.40 9.13 12.26
CA ARG A 12 -4.15 9.91 12.14
C ARG A 12 -4.00 11.00 13.19
N GLY A 13 -5.09 11.33 13.88
CA GLY A 13 -5.16 12.43 14.85
C GLY A 13 -5.85 13.66 14.30
N GLN A 14 -6.43 14.44 15.20
CA GLN A 14 -7.21 15.64 14.89
C GLN A 14 -6.43 16.65 14.03
N GLY A 15 -7.06 17.16 12.97
CA GLY A 15 -6.52 18.18 12.08
C GLY A 15 -5.50 17.67 11.06
N HIS A 16 -5.21 16.36 10.99
CA HIS A 16 -4.31 15.80 9.98
C HIS A 16 -4.91 15.83 8.57
N PHE A 17 -6.23 15.68 8.45
CA PHE A 17 -6.90 15.81 7.16
C PHE A 17 -6.72 17.20 6.56
N GLN A 18 -7.00 18.23 7.35
CA GLN A 18 -6.86 19.62 6.91
C GLN A 18 -5.42 19.93 6.46
N LYS A 19 -4.41 19.52 7.24
CA LYS A 19 -2.99 19.68 6.85
C LYS A 19 -2.65 18.98 5.53
N ALA A 20 -3.22 17.79 5.30
CA ALA A 20 -3.02 17.09 4.04
C ALA A 20 -3.66 17.83 2.87
N MET A 21 -4.86 18.39 3.05
CA MET A 21 -5.54 19.21 2.02
C MET A 21 -4.75 20.47 1.69
N GLU A 22 -4.23 21.17 2.69
CA GLU A 22 -3.38 22.35 2.52
C GLU A 22 -2.07 22.00 1.79
N ALA A 23 -1.44 20.88 2.13
CA ALA A 23 -0.24 20.41 1.44
C ALA A 23 -0.51 20.10 -0.04
N MET A 24 -1.65 19.46 -0.36
CA MET A 24 -2.05 19.23 -1.75
C MET A 24 -2.28 20.52 -2.53
N ASP A 25 -2.97 21.49 -1.92
CA ASP A 25 -3.19 22.80 -2.54
C ASP A 25 -1.87 23.54 -2.82
N LEU A 26 -0.91 23.41 -1.90
CA LEU A 26 0.42 23.99 -2.06
C LEU A 26 1.19 23.31 -3.21
N MET A 27 1.18 21.97 -3.26
CA MET A 27 1.81 21.21 -4.34
C MET A 27 1.18 21.56 -5.70
N LYS A 28 -0.15 21.62 -5.77
CA LYS A 28 -0.87 22.07 -6.98
C LYS A 28 -0.48 23.47 -7.41
N LYS A 29 -0.43 24.43 -6.46
CA LYS A 29 -0.01 25.82 -6.71
C LYS A 29 1.38 25.90 -7.34
N TYR A 30 2.32 25.10 -6.85
CA TYR A 30 3.70 25.07 -7.36
C TYR A 30 3.93 24.08 -8.50
N ARG A 31 2.87 23.44 -9.01
CA ARG A 31 2.92 22.43 -10.09
C ARG A 31 3.86 21.25 -9.77
N ILE A 32 3.88 20.85 -8.52
CA ILE A 32 4.64 19.68 -8.07
C ILE A 32 3.76 18.44 -8.28
N PRO A 33 4.16 17.48 -9.12
CA PRO A 33 3.42 16.22 -9.26
C PRO A 33 3.39 15.45 -7.93
N PHE A 34 2.22 14.95 -7.54
CA PHE A 34 2.08 14.18 -6.31
C PHE A 34 1.00 13.12 -6.42
N GLY A 35 1.05 12.17 -5.52
CA GLY A 35 0.04 11.18 -5.27
C GLY A 35 -0.25 11.03 -3.79
N VAL A 36 -1.19 10.16 -3.45
CA VAL A 36 -1.56 9.84 -2.08
C VAL A 36 -1.33 8.38 -1.78
N SER A 37 -0.93 8.09 -0.54
CA SER A 37 -0.95 6.75 0.04
C SER A 37 -2.22 6.57 0.87
N ILE A 38 -2.91 5.47 0.66
CA ILE A 38 -4.19 5.16 1.29
C ILE A 38 -4.09 3.77 1.93
N CYS A 39 -4.17 3.70 3.26
CA CYS A 39 -4.38 2.43 3.93
C CYS A 39 -5.87 2.15 4.03
N TYR A 40 -6.35 1.13 3.32
CA TYR A 40 -7.75 0.73 3.39
C TYR A 40 -7.99 -0.42 4.37
N THR A 41 -9.14 -0.36 5.04
CA THR A 41 -9.54 -1.22 6.14
C THR A 41 -10.99 -1.67 5.95
N ALA A 42 -11.46 -2.60 6.78
CA ALA A 42 -12.87 -2.99 6.80
C ALA A 42 -13.84 -1.81 7.03
N LYS A 43 -13.35 -0.69 7.60
CA LYS A 43 -14.19 0.46 7.94
C LYS A 43 -14.24 1.54 6.87
N ASN A 44 -13.19 1.71 6.06
CA ASN A 44 -13.08 2.82 5.10
C ASN A 44 -13.03 2.42 3.62
N TYR A 45 -12.98 1.12 3.28
CA TYR A 45 -12.74 0.63 1.91
C TYR A 45 -13.72 1.21 0.88
N LYS A 46 -15.01 1.39 1.23
CA LYS A 46 -16.00 2.00 0.34
C LYS A 46 -15.78 3.51 0.17
N VAL A 47 -15.44 4.19 1.27
CA VAL A 47 -15.22 5.65 1.25
C VAL A 47 -14.02 6.00 0.40
N VAL A 48 -12.88 5.33 0.60
CA VAL A 48 -11.62 5.64 -0.12
C VAL A 48 -11.65 5.26 -1.61
N THR A 49 -12.70 4.57 -2.06
CA THR A 49 -12.93 4.24 -3.47
C THR A 49 -14.21 4.83 -4.01
N SER A 50 -14.91 5.68 -3.24
CA SER A 50 -16.10 6.38 -3.71
C SER A 50 -15.76 7.44 -4.76
N ASP A 51 -16.70 7.71 -5.65
CA ASP A 51 -16.48 8.73 -6.69
C ASP A 51 -16.23 10.10 -6.08
N GLU A 52 -16.94 10.46 -5.01
CA GLU A 52 -16.79 11.74 -4.31
C GLU A 52 -15.37 11.91 -3.75
N PHE A 53 -14.79 10.84 -3.17
CA PHE A 53 -13.45 10.89 -2.62
C PHE A 53 -12.39 10.98 -3.73
N LEU A 54 -12.57 10.24 -4.81
CA LEU A 54 -11.68 10.27 -5.97
C LEU A 54 -11.72 11.64 -6.67
N ASP A 55 -12.92 12.19 -6.88
CA ASP A 55 -13.11 13.49 -7.52
C ASP A 55 -12.51 14.62 -6.66
N MET A 56 -12.60 14.53 -5.33
CA MET A 56 -11.91 15.44 -4.42
C MET A 56 -10.37 15.36 -4.61
N LEU A 57 -9.78 14.18 -4.68
CA LEU A 57 -8.34 14.01 -4.91
C LEU A 57 -7.91 14.55 -6.28
N ILE A 58 -8.65 14.24 -7.33
CA ILE A 58 -8.44 14.77 -8.69
C ILE A 58 -8.54 16.29 -8.70
N GLY A 59 -9.58 16.83 -8.06
CA GLY A 59 -9.77 18.28 -7.90
C GLY A 59 -8.60 18.98 -7.19
N LYS A 60 -7.94 18.31 -6.25
CA LYS A 60 -6.71 18.78 -5.61
C LYS A 60 -5.47 18.66 -6.49
N GLY A 61 -5.54 17.97 -7.63
CA GLY A 61 -4.42 17.77 -8.55
C GLY A 61 -3.58 16.54 -8.27
N CYS A 62 -4.17 15.55 -7.61
CA CYS A 62 -3.52 14.26 -7.34
C CYS A 62 -3.47 13.41 -8.63
N TYR A 63 -2.31 12.89 -8.99
CA TYR A 63 -2.11 12.07 -10.19
C TYR A 63 -2.26 10.58 -9.96
N PHE A 64 -1.96 10.10 -8.75
CA PHE A 64 -2.09 8.69 -8.42
C PHE A 64 -2.50 8.45 -6.97
N ALA A 65 -3.19 7.34 -6.71
CA ALA A 65 -3.52 6.85 -5.39
C ALA A 65 -2.90 5.46 -5.20
N TRP A 66 -2.06 5.32 -4.22
CA TRP A 66 -1.42 4.06 -3.87
C TRP A 66 -2.15 3.43 -2.69
N TYR A 67 -2.92 2.39 -2.98
CA TYR A 67 -3.73 1.66 -2.00
C TYR A 67 -2.91 0.56 -1.34
N PHE A 68 -2.95 0.54 -0.02
CA PHE A 68 -2.34 -0.49 0.82
C PHE A 68 -3.41 -1.16 1.67
N HIS A 69 -3.48 -2.48 1.58
CA HIS A 69 -4.30 -3.27 2.48
C HIS A 69 -3.80 -3.14 3.92
N TYR A 70 -4.71 -2.96 4.88
CA TYR A 70 -4.31 -2.93 6.28
C TYR A 70 -3.69 -4.26 6.69
N MET A 71 -2.49 -4.20 7.23
CA MET A 71 -1.77 -5.34 7.80
C MET A 71 -1.70 -5.17 9.32
N PRO A 72 -2.13 -6.18 10.14
CA PRO A 72 -2.18 -6.07 11.59
C PRO A 72 -0.79 -6.28 12.21
N VAL A 73 0.16 -5.40 11.87
CA VAL A 73 1.55 -5.44 12.32
C VAL A 73 1.85 -4.17 13.11
N GLY A 74 2.65 -4.30 14.17
CA GLY A 74 3.06 -3.19 15.00
C GLY A 74 2.17 -2.97 16.22
N MET A 75 2.44 -1.87 16.91
CA MET A 75 1.74 -1.50 18.14
C MET A 75 0.31 -1.06 17.85
N GLY A 76 -0.66 -1.59 18.61
CA GLY A 76 -2.09 -1.26 18.43
C GLY A 76 -2.74 -1.97 17.23
N ALA A 77 -2.10 -3.00 16.69
CA ALA A 77 -2.71 -3.84 15.65
C ALA A 77 -4.01 -4.50 16.16
N THR A 78 -5.07 -4.45 15.35
CA THR A 78 -6.37 -5.03 15.68
C THR A 78 -6.95 -5.81 14.51
N ALA A 79 -7.62 -6.93 14.79
CA ALA A 79 -8.28 -7.72 13.77
C ALA A 79 -9.53 -7.05 13.18
N ASP A 80 -10.15 -6.12 13.89
CA ASP A 80 -11.39 -5.42 13.48
C ASP A 80 -11.23 -4.56 12.22
N LEU A 81 -9.99 -4.26 11.85
CA LEU A 81 -9.67 -3.50 10.65
C LEU A 81 -9.36 -4.38 9.43
N LEU A 82 -9.25 -5.71 9.63
CA LEU A 82 -9.02 -6.63 8.53
C LEU A 82 -10.25 -6.73 7.62
N LEU A 83 -10.01 -6.72 6.33
CA LEU A 83 -11.06 -6.92 5.34
C LEU A 83 -11.49 -8.40 5.28
N THR A 84 -12.78 -8.62 5.07
CA THR A 84 -13.30 -9.95 4.70
C THR A 84 -12.86 -10.30 3.27
N PRO A 85 -12.96 -11.58 2.85
CA PRO A 85 -12.71 -11.98 1.47
C PRO A 85 -13.57 -11.21 0.46
N GLU A 86 -14.85 -10.95 0.78
CA GLU A 86 -15.79 -10.21 -0.07
C GLU A 86 -15.38 -8.75 -0.21
N GLN A 87 -14.94 -8.11 0.87
CA GLN A 87 -14.44 -6.74 0.85
C GLN A 87 -13.15 -6.61 0.01
N ARG A 88 -12.27 -7.61 0.08
CA ARG A 88 -11.06 -7.65 -0.77
C ARG A 88 -11.41 -7.82 -2.24
N SER A 89 -12.37 -8.71 -2.56
CA SER A 89 -12.86 -8.84 -3.94
C SER A 89 -13.42 -7.53 -4.45
N TYR A 90 -14.28 -6.87 -3.66
CA TYR A 90 -14.80 -5.54 -4.00
C TYR A 90 -13.67 -4.55 -4.30
N MET A 91 -12.64 -4.47 -3.46
CA MET A 91 -11.52 -3.55 -3.67
C MET A 91 -10.78 -3.83 -4.98
N LYS A 92 -10.49 -5.10 -5.25
CA LYS A 92 -9.84 -5.53 -6.50
C LYS A 92 -10.65 -5.09 -7.73
N ASP A 93 -11.95 -5.34 -7.73
CA ASP A 93 -12.83 -5.03 -8.86
C ASP A 93 -12.99 -3.51 -9.00
N ARG A 94 -13.18 -2.79 -7.90
CA ARG A 94 -13.33 -1.33 -7.91
C ARG A 94 -12.06 -0.61 -8.36
N ILE A 95 -10.88 -1.04 -7.94
CA ILE A 95 -9.61 -0.48 -8.43
C ILE A 95 -9.44 -0.69 -9.94
N ARG A 96 -9.84 -1.85 -10.46
CA ARG A 96 -9.84 -2.11 -11.91
C ARG A 96 -10.79 -1.19 -12.66
N GLU A 97 -11.98 -0.95 -12.12
CA GLU A 97 -12.95 0.00 -12.67
C GLU A 97 -12.40 1.43 -12.68
N ILE A 98 -11.79 1.89 -11.58
CA ILE A 98 -11.16 3.22 -11.51
C ILE A 98 -10.07 3.38 -12.58
N ARG A 99 -9.31 2.32 -12.89
CA ARG A 99 -8.29 2.30 -13.94
C ARG A 99 -8.85 2.14 -15.35
N GLY A 100 -10.14 1.88 -15.50
CA GLY A 100 -10.75 1.50 -16.78
C GLY A 100 -10.42 2.47 -17.91
N VAL A 101 -10.15 1.92 -19.10
CA VAL A 101 -9.84 2.69 -20.31
C VAL A 101 -11.04 3.53 -20.76
N THR A 102 -12.26 3.07 -20.46
CA THR A 102 -13.52 3.75 -20.80
C THR A 102 -14.29 4.02 -19.53
N GLY A 103 -14.44 5.29 -19.16
CA GLY A 103 -15.14 5.69 -17.92
C GLY A 103 -14.31 5.61 -16.63
N GLY A 104 -13.01 5.37 -16.73
CA GLY A 104 -12.10 5.45 -15.59
C GLY A 104 -11.92 6.88 -15.10
N LYS A 105 -11.31 7.01 -13.91
CA LYS A 105 -10.99 8.32 -13.32
C LYS A 105 -9.64 8.84 -13.83
N GLU A 106 -9.49 10.16 -13.86
CA GLU A 106 -8.20 10.85 -14.17
C GLU A 106 -7.19 10.73 -13.00
N LEU A 107 -7.10 9.54 -12.43
CA LEU A 107 -6.23 9.22 -11.29
C LEU A 107 -5.75 7.78 -11.44
N TYR A 108 -4.44 7.59 -11.47
CA TYR A 108 -3.88 6.24 -11.57
C TYR A 108 -3.91 5.54 -10.21
N ALA A 109 -4.79 4.55 -10.07
CA ALA A 109 -4.90 3.76 -8.85
C ALA A 109 -3.94 2.55 -8.89
N ILE A 110 -3.11 2.40 -7.86
CA ILE A 110 -2.19 1.28 -7.65
C ILE A 110 -2.67 0.51 -6.42
N ASP A 111 -2.91 -0.79 -6.53
CA ASP A 111 -3.24 -1.65 -5.39
C ASP A 111 -2.06 -2.56 -5.07
N PHE A 112 -1.28 -2.19 -4.07
CA PHE A 112 0.00 -2.83 -3.77
C PHE A 112 -0.10 -4.34 -3.60
N GLN A 113 -1.11 -4.84 -2.90
CA GLN A 113 -1.26 -6.26 -2.63
C GLN A 113 -2.00 -7.02 -3.76
N ASN A 114 -3.00 -6.40 -4.41
CA ASN A 114 -3.78 -7.08 -5.44
C ASN A 114 -3.13 -7.00 -6.85
N ASP A 115 -2.21 -6.06 -7.07
CA ASP A 115 -1.48 -5.91 -8.34
C ASP A 115 -0.34 -6.94 -8.51
N GLY A 116 -0.16 -7.84 -7.57
CA GLY A 116 0.84 -8.90 -7.66
C GLY A 116 0.72 -9.75 -8.93
N GLU A 117 -0.48 -9.91 -9.50
CA GLU A 117 -0.68 -10.61 -10.77
C GLU A 117 0.08 -9.97 -11.94
N PHE A 118 0.18 -8.63 -11.98
CA PHE A 118 0.93 -7.89 -12.99
C PHE A 118 2.44 -7.92 -12.75
N ALA A 119 2.85 -8.12 -11.49
CA ALA A 119 4.25 -8.23 -11.10
C ALA A 119 4.76 -9.68 -11.11
N GLY A 120 3.93 -10.65 -11.48
CA GLY A 120 4.25 -12.08 -11.43
C GLY A 120 4.38 -12.63 -10.00
N GLY A 121 3.57 -12.13 -9.07
CA GLY A 121 3.56 -12.52 -7.66
C GLY A 121 4.14 -11.45 -6.72
N CYS A 122 4.43 -11.82 -5.48
CA CYS A 122 4.98 -10.93 -4.48
C CYS A 122 6.35 -10.36 -4.89
N VAL A 123 6.54 -9.07 -4.73
CA VAL A 123 7.78 -8.34 -5.10
C VAL A 123 8.84 -8.36 -4.00
N ALA A 124 8.51 -8.87 -2.79
CA ALA A 124 9.35 -8.89 -1.61
C ALA A 124 10.56 -9.83 -1.70
N GLY A 125 11.34 -9.92 -0.65
CA GLY A 125 12.48 -10.82 -0.52
C GLY A 125 13.61 -10.53 -1.50
N GLY A 126 13.81 -9.26 -1.86
CA GLY A 126 14.86 -8.85 -2.79
C GLY A 126 14.60 -9.25 -4.24
N ARG A 127 13.38 -9.64 -4.60
CA ARG A 127 13.01 -9.88 -6.01
C ARG A 127 12.95 -8.56 -6.78
N ILE A 128 12.20 -7.59 -6.28
CA ILE A 128 12.12 -6.21 -6.77
C ILE A 128 12.25 -5.22 -5.61
N TYR A 129 11.90 -5.65 -4.40
CA TYR A 129 11.79 -4.83 -3.21
C TYR A 129 12.28 -5.59 -1.97
N CYS A 130 12.87 -4.87 -1.03
CA CYS A 130 13.13 -5.29 0.35
C CYS A 130 13.00 -4.07 1.28
N HIS A 131 12.99 -4.32 2.58
CA HIS A 131 12.97 -3.29 3.61
C HIS A 131 14.28 -3.32 4.41
N ILE A 132 14.79 -2.14 4.76
CA ILE A 132 15.91 -2.01 5.70
C ILE A 132 15.37 -1.24 6.91
N ASN A 133 15.37 -1.88 8.08
CA ASN A 133 14.87 -1.27 9.29
C ASN A 133 15.90 -0.31 9.93
N ALA A 134 15.50 0.37 10.99
CA ALA A 134 16.36 1.34 11.68
C ALA A 134 17.62 0.71 12.32
N ALA A 135 17.60 -0.58 12.65
CA ALA A 135 18.75 -1.32 13.16
C ALA A 135 19.72 -1.73 12.06
N GLY A 136 19.31 -1.63 10.78
CA GLY A 136 20.10 -2.04 9.62
C GLY A 136 19.81 -3.46 9.14
N ASP A 137 18.83 -4.16 9.72
CA ASP A 137 18.46 -5.49 9.27
C ASP A 137 17.76 -5.42 7.93
N VAL A 138 18.10 -6.31 7.01
CA VAL A 138 17.52 -6.38 5.67
C VAL A 138 16.41 -7.40 5.66
N GLU A 139 15.17 -6.92 5.71
CA GLU A 139 13.93 -7.68 5.84
C GLU A 139 13.26 -7.91 4.48
N PRO A 140 12.47 -8.98 4.28
CA PRO A 140 11.77 -9.23 3.02
C PRO A 140 10.85 -8.08 2.61
N CYS A 141 10.09 -7.54 3.55
CA CYS A 141 9.24 -6.37 3.36
C CYS A 141 8.94 -5.68 4.71
N VAL A 142 8.34 -4.49 4.66
CA VAL A 142 7.98 -3.70 5.84
C VAL A 142 6.98 -4.40 6.80
N PHE A 143 6.34 -5.47 6.38
CA PHE A 143 5.39 -6.23 7.20
C PHE A 143 5.99 -7.52 7.79
N ILE A 144 7.22 -7.88 7.42
CA ILE A 144 7.88 -9.12 7.84
C ILE A 144 9.22 -8.78 8.47
N HIS A 145 9.26 -8.80 9.79
CA HIS A 145 10.41 -8.40 10.60
C HIS A 145 11.34 -9.57 10.93
N TYR A 146 11.79 -10.29 9.90
CA TYR A 146 12.76 -11.37 10.00
C TYR A 146 13.94 -11.11 9.08
N SER A 147 15.15 -11.18 9.61
CA SER A 147 16.38 -11.04 8.86
C SER A 147 17.48 -11.89 9.47
N SER A 148 18.36 -12.41 8.63
CA SER A 148 19.63 -13.03 9.02
C SER A 148 20.83 -12.23 8.49
N ALA A 149 20.59 -11.00 8.02
CA ALA A 149 21.63 -10.15 7.44
C ALA A 149 21.40 -8.67 7.78
N ASN A 150 22.48 -8.00 8.15
CA ASN A 150 22.47 -6.58 8.49
C ASN A 150 23.41 -5.81 7.55
N ILE A 151 22.92 -4.68 7.02
CA ILE A 151 23.67 -3.86 6.04
C ILE A 151 24.89 -3.16 6.64
N ARG A 152 25.00 -3.09 7.97
CA ARG A 152 26.19 -2.56 8.65
C ARG A 152 27.33 -3.57 8.74
N GLU A 153 27.03 -4.86 8.53
CA GLU A 153 27.97 -5.99 8.65
C GLU A 153 28.32 -6.60 7.30
N LYS A 154 27.39 -6.53 6.35
CA LYS A 154 27.50 -7.15 5.02
C LYS A 154 27.13 -6.14 3.93
N SER A 155 27.68 -6.33 2.74
CA SER A 155 27.25 -5.55 1.57
C SER A 155 25.76 -5.83 1.27
N PHE A 156 25.09 -4.89 0.63
CA PHE A 156 23.67 -5.05 0.24
C PHE A 156 23.46 -6.29 -0.63
N LEU A 157 24.36 -6.57 -1.56
CA LEU A 157 24.26 -7.76 -2.42
C LEU A 157 24.39 -9.06 -1.64
N GLU A 158 25.24 -9.12 -0.62
CA GLU A 158 25.33 -10.29 0.28
C GLU A 158 24.04 -10.43 1.11
N CYS A 159 23.48 -9.33 1.61
CA CYS A 159 22.19 -9.36 2.33
C CYS A 159 21.07 -9.93 1.47
N LEU A 160 21.04 -9.65 0.17
CA LEU A 160 20.07 -10.21 -0.76
C LEU A 160 20.20 -11.73 -0.98
N GLN A 161 21.30 -12.35 -0.56
CA GLN A 161 21.53 -13.80 -0.65
C GLN A 161 21.14 -14.56 0.63
N GLN A 162 20.56 -13.90 1.62
CA GLN A 162 20.12 -14.57 2.85
C GLN A 162 19.07 -15.67 2.56
N PRO A 163 19.03 -16.76 3.35
CA PRO A 163 18.19 -17.92 3.06
C PRO A 163 16.72 -17.61 2.84
N LEU A 164 16.14 -16.74 3.69
CA LEU A 164 14.74 -16.31 3.56
C LEU A 164 14.46 -15.66 2.21
N PHE A 165 15.36 -14.80 1.71
CA PHE A 165 15.21 -14.13 0.42
C PHE A 165 15.32 -15.11 -0.75
N LEU A 166 16.20 -16.11 -0.63
CA LEU A 166 16.30 -17.16 -1.64
C LEU A 166 15.00 -17.96 -1.74
N GLU A 167 14.38 -18.29 -0.60
CA GLU A 167 13.08 -18.97 -0.59
C GLU A 167 11.97 -18.10 -1.22
N TYR A 168 11.92 -16.80 -0.92
CA TYR A 168 10.99 -15.87 -1.59
C TYR A 168 11.12 -15.86 -3.11
N ARG A 169 12.33 -16.07 -3.64
CA ARG A 169 12.59 -16.06 -5.09
C ARG A 169 12.37 -17.39 -5.80
N LYS A 170 12.40 -18.53 -5.05
CA LYS A 170 12.27 -19.86 -5.63
C LYS A 170 10.90 -20.18 -6.21
N GLY A 171 9.86 -19.65 -5.64
CA GLY A 171 8.51 -19.92 -6.12
C GLY A 171 7.50 -18.88 -5.66
N GLN A 172 6.75 -18.35 -6.59
CA GLN A 172 5.69 -17.39 -6.37
C GLN A 172 4.45 -17.84 -7.12
N PRO A 173 3.25 -17.78 -6.50
CA PRO A 173 2.99 -17.51 -5.09
C PRO A 173 3.26 -18.75 -4.21
N PHE A 174 3.83 -18.57 -3.02
CA PHE A 174 4.20 -19.66 -2.11
C PHE A 174 3.03 -20.56 -1.69
N ASN A 175 1.82 -20.07 -1.64
CA ASN A 175 0.67 -20.79 -1.12
C ASN A 175 -0.42 -21.08 -2.16
N GLY A 176 -0.22 -20.73 -3.41
CA GLY A 176 -1.20 -20.93 -4.49
C GLY A 176 -2.56 -20.22 -4.27
N ASN A 177 -2.72 -19.46 -3.20
CA ASN A 177 -3.96 -18.78 -2.83
C ASN A 177 -3.84 -17.27 -3.02
N HIS A 178 -4.26 -16.79 -4.17
CA HIS A 178 -4.23 -15.36 -4.54
C HIS A 178 -5.15 -14.46 -3.71
N LEU A 179 -5.96 -15.00 -2.82
CA LEU A 179 -6.83 -14.22 -1.92
C LEU A 179 -6.09 -13.69 -0.69
N ARG A 180 -4.85 -14.12 -0.46
CA ARG A 180 -4.02 -13.60 0.63
C ARG A 180 -3.21 -12.41 0.13
N PRO A 181 -3.11 -11.32 0.91
CA PRO A 181 -2.31 -10.16 0.56
C PRO A 181 -0.79 -10.45 0.55
N CYS A 182 -0.38 -11.54 1.19
CA CYS A 182 1.01 -12.00 1.24
C CYS A 182 1.10 -13.50 0.93
N PRO A 183 2.21 -13.95 0.36
CA PRO A 183 2.50 -15.38 0.16
C PRO A 183 2.51 -16.16 1.47
#